data_a82dc0e581bc9acc2b1605a7f78d21fd
#
_entry.id   a82dc0e581bc9acc2b1605a7f78d21fd
#
_cell.length_a   1.000
_cell.length_b   1.000
_cell.length_c   1.000
_cell.angle_alpha   90.00
_cell.angle_beta   90.00
_cell.angle_gamma   90.00
#
_symmetry.space_group_name_H-M   'P 1'
#
loop_
_entity.id
_entity.type
_entity.pdbx_description
1 polymer ?
#
loop_
_entity_poly.entity_id
_entity_poly.type
_entity_poly.pdbx_seq_one_letter_code
_entity_poly.pdbx_strand_id
1 'polypeptide(L)'
;MRHAYVTLVTNADYAKGALALVRSLKMTGTAADIVVMHTGGVAASQLVPLAALGAQLVPAELLPTSPAFNERHQRARLHAQAPFTKGNKPAFHTPLDNFVKLRLWQLTQYERVVFIDADAIVIRNIDRLFSYPEFSAAPNVYESLTDFHRLNSGVFVARPSEKTFEAMLAALDRPDAFWPRTDQTFLQSFFPNWHGLPVFFNLLQYVWFNLPALWDWKSVSVIHYQYEKPWETGHPKAGQLAPLIALWRAYHSGEGIPDPDMLENPSVP
;
A
#
# COMPACT_ATOMS: atom_id res chain seq x y z
N MET A 1 -18.51 17.00 2.21
CA MET A 1 -18.21 15.57 2.20
C MET A 1 -16.77 15.40 2.69
N ARG A 2 -16.51 14.52 3.67
CA ARG A 2 -15.14 14.30 4.17
C ARG A 2 -14.53 13.11 3.45
N HIS A 3 -13.29 13.30 3.00
CA HIS A 3 -12.49 12.25 2.38
C HIS A 3 -11.19 12.06 3.16
N ALA A 4 -10.61 10.87 3.11
CA ALA A 4 -9.33 10.62 3.73
C ALA A 4 -8.44 9.70 2.90
N TYR A 5 -7.14 9.96 2.93
CA TYR A 5 -6.10 8.97 2.64
C TYR A 5 -5.87 8.15 3.90
N VAL A 6 -5.84 6.85 3.75
CA VAL A 6 -5.67 5.93 4.87
C VAL A 6 -4.45 5.04 4.62
N THR A 7 -3.60 4.89 5.61
CA THR A 7 -2.51 3.92 5.58
C THR A 7 -2.50 3.09 6.86
N LEU A 8 -1.76 1.98 6.85
CA LEU A 8 -1.62 1.07 7.98
C LEU A 8 -0.16 0.89 8.37
N VAL A 9 0.14 1.04 9.65
CA VAL A 9 1.46 0.79 10.24
C VAL A 9 1.34 -0.31 11.28
N THR A 10 2.09 -1.39 11.10
CA THR A 10 2.03 -2.58 11.96
C THR A 10 3.28 -2.76 12.83
N ASN A 11 4.38 -2.11 12.48
CA ASN A 11 5.66 -2.18 13.20
C ASN A 11 6.54 -0.95 12.90
N ALA A 12 7.70 -0.91 13.57
CA ALA A 12 8.68 0.17 13.46
C ALA A 12 9.17 0.46 12.03
N ASP A 13 9.36 -0.58 11.25
CA ASP A 13 9.90 -0.43 9.91
C ASP A 13 8.86 0.20 8.96
N TYR A 14 7.61 -0.22 9.04
CA TYR A 14 6.53 0.43 8.28
C TYR A 14 6.23 1.86 8.77
N ALA A 15 6.56 2.21 10.02
CA ALA A 15 6.47 3.60 10.48
C ALA A 15 7.43 4.53 9.71
N LYS A 16 8.62 4.03 9.32
CA LYS A 16 9.56 4.77 8.44
C LYS A 16 8.93 5.04 7.07
N GLY A 17 8.30 4.01 6.51
CA GLY A 17 7.58 4.12 5.24
C GLY A 17 6.44 5.13 5.30
N ALA A 18 5.59 5.02 6.32
CA ALA A 18 4.46 5.92 6.54
C ALA A 18 4.90 7.39 6.69
N LEU A 19 6.09 7.65 7.26
CA LEU A 19 6.61 9.02 7.38
C LEU A 19 6.86 9.65 6.00
N ALA A 20 7.47 8.90 5.09
CA ALA A 20 7.68 9.36 3.72
C ALA A 20 6.34 9.53 2.98
N LEU A 21 5.41 8.58 3.14
CA LEU A 21 4.08 8.64 2.54
C LEU A 21 3.29 9.87 3.02
N VAL A 22 3.18 10.07 4.33
CA VAL A 22 2.42 11.20 4.90
C VAL A 22 3.01 12.54 4.44
N ARG A 23 4.35 12.66 4.45
CA ARG A 23 5.02 13.86 3.96
C ARG A 23 4.73 14.09 2.48
N SER A 24 4.87 13.06 1.65
CA SER A 24 4.59 13.16 0.22
C SER A 24 3.16 13.59 -0.06
N LEU A 25 2.16 13.01 0.62
CA LEU A 25 0.76 13.42 0.52
C LEU A 25 0.56 14.90 0.90
N LYS A 26 1.16 15.36 2.02
CA LYS A 26 1.09 16.77 2.42
C LYS A 26 1.64 17.71 1.36
N MET A 27 2.73 17.32 0.71
CA MET A 27 3.35 18.14 -0.34
C MET A 27 2.51 18.26 -1.61
N THR A 28 1.57 17.33 -1.84
CA THR A 28 0.64 17.43 -2.99
C THR A 28 -0.41 18.53 -2.82
N GLY A 29 -0.51 19.16 -1.63
CA GLY A 29 -1.51 20.18 -1.32
C GLY A 29 -2.93 19.62 -1.17
N THR A 30 -3.09 18.33 -0.91
CA THR A 30 -4.42 17.74 -0.67
C THR A 30 -5.12 18.39 0.52
N ALA A 31 -6.44 18.59 0.38
CA ALA A 31 -7.32 19.03 1.46
C ALA A 31 -7.95 17.85 2.22
N ALA A 32 -7.77 16.62 1.75
CA ALA A 32 -8.28 15.43 2.41
C ALA A 32 -7.52 15.15 3.72
N ASP A 33 -8.22 14.56 4.68
CA ASP A 33 -7.58 14.07 5.91
C ASP A 33 -6.56 12.98 5.59
N ILE A 34 -5.52 12.86 6.42
CA ILE A 34 -4.58 11.74 6.36
C ILE A 34 -4.72 10.95 7.64
N VAL A 35 -5.12 9.69 7.52
CA VAL A 35 -5.35 8.77 8.64
C VAL A 35 -4.28 7.70 8.63
N VAL A 36 -3.60 7.53 9.74
CA VAL A 36 -2.65 6.45 9.97
C VAL A 36 -3.26 5.48 10.97
N MET A 37 -3.77 4.36 10.48
CA MET A 37 -4.13 3.23 11.35
C MET A 37 -2.86 2.56 11.85
N HIS A 38 -2.82 2.18 13.11
CA HIS A 38 -1.64 1.52 13.68
C HIS A 38 -2.00 0.41 14.65
N THR A 39 -1.24 -0.67 14.63
CA THR A 39 -1.38 -1.76 15.59
C THR A 39 -0.58 -1.51 16.87
N GLY A 40 -0.81 -2.31 17.90
CA GLY A 40 -0.05 -2.28 19.15
C GLY A 40 1.45 -2.62 19.02
N GLY A 41 1.89 -3.09 17.84
CA GLY A 41 3.31 -3.34 17.54
C GLY A 41 4.13 -2.07 17.23
N VAL A 42 3.49 -0.89 17.21
CA VAL A 42 4.14 0.39 16.92
C VAL A 42 4.29 1.20 18.19
N ALA A 43 5.52 1.53 18.58
CA ALA A 43 5.78 2.34 19.76
C ALA A 43 5.29 3.79 19.56
N ALA A 44 4.79 4.42 20.62
CA ALA A 44 4.29 5.80 20.58
C ALA A 44 5.31 6.80 20.00
N SER A 45 6.60 6.62 20.30
CA SER A 45 7.68 7.47 19.77
C SER A 45 7.79 7.45 18.24
N GLN A 46 7.35 6.37 17.60
CA GLN A 46 7.36 6.21 16.13
C GLN A 46 6.14 6.87 15.48
N LEU A 47 5.09 7.09 16.25
CA LEU A 47 3.87 7.77 15.78
C LEU A 47 3.97 9.29 15.90
N VAL A 48 4.79 9.81 16.82
CA VAL A 48 4.97 11.26 17.04
C VAL A 48 5.30 12.04 15.75
N PRO A 49 6.25 11.60 14.91
CA PRO A 49 6.55 12.31 13.67
C PRO A 49 5.39 12.35 12.68
N LEU A 50 4.55 11.32 12.65
CA LEU A 50 3.36 11.25 11.80
C LEU A 50 2.30 12.26 12.27
N ALA A 51 2.05 12.30 13.59
CA ALA A 51 1.16 13.29 14.19
C ALA A 51 1.64 14.74 13.97
N ALA A 52 2.96 14.96 14.07
CA ALA A 52 3.56 16.28 13.82
C ALA A 52 3.35 16.78 12.37
N LEU A 53 3.24 15.85 11.41
CA LEU A 53 2.84 16.16 10.03
C LEU A 53 1.32 16.38 9.87
N GLY A 54 0.53 16.28 10.95
CA GLY A 54 -0.91 16.48 10.95
C GLY A 54 -1.71 15.23 10.52
N ALA A 55 -1.12 14.04 10.59
CA ALA A 55 -1.86 12.79 10.41
C ALA A 55 -2.72 12.47 11.64
N GLN A 56 -3.94 11.98 11.41
CA GLN A 56 -4.82 11.47 12.46
C GLN A 56 -4.41 10.02 12.76
N LEU A 57 -4.02 9.74 14.00
CA LEU A 57 -3.63 8.40 14.44
C LEU A 57 -4.86 7.64 14.92
N VAL A 58 -5.10 6.45 14.37
CA VAL A 58 -6.23 5.60 14.72
C VAL A 58 -5.72 4.21 15.15
N PRO A 59 -5.85 3.84 16.42
CA PRO A 59 -5.53 2.48 16.85
C PRO A 59 -6.38 1.45 16.11
N ALA A 60 -5.75 0.38 15.66
CA ALA A 60 -6.39 -0.70 14.92
C ALA A 60 -5.92 -2.05 15.46
N GLU A 61 -6.81 -2.77 16.09
CA GLU A 61 -6.53 -4.11 16.61
C GLU A 61 -6.56 -5.16 15.50
N LEU A 62 -5.88 -6.29 15.72
CA LEU A 62 -5.97 -7.45 14.86
C LEU A 62 -7.43 -7.88 14.67
N LEU A 63 -7.73 -8.46 13.52
CA LEU A 63 -9.08 -8.98 13.27
C LEU A 63 -9.34 -10.23 14.12
N PRO A 64 -10.57 -10.43 14.60
CA PRO A 64 -10.95 -11.61 15.40
C PRO A 64 -11.14 -12.84 14.49
N THR A 65 -10.04 -13.37 13.98
CA THR A 65 -10.02 -14.54 13.09
C THR A 65 -9.83 -15.84 13.87
N SER A 66 -10.29 -16.96 13.30
CA SER A 66 -10.15 -18.26 13.94
C SER A 66 -8.69 -18.74 14.03
N PRO A 67 -8.37 -19.65 14.97
CA PRO A 67 -7.05 -20.30 15.01
C PRO A 67 -6.69 -20.98 13.66
N ALA A 68 -7.67 -21.58 12.99
CA ALA A 68 -7.47 -22.23 11.70
C ALA A 68 -7.11 -21.21 10.59
N PHE A 69 -7.76 -20.03 10.57
CA PHE A 69 -7.38 -18.94 9.70
C PHE A 69 -5.94 -18.48 9.97
N ASN A 70 -5.61 -18.23 11.23
CA ASN A 70 -4.30 -17.75 11.64
C ASN A 70 -3.20 -18.74 11.25
N GLU A 71 -3.43 -20.03 11.42
CA GLU A 71 -2.50 -21.08 11.02
C GLU A 71 -2.26 -21.09 9.49
N ARG A 72 -3.33 -20.98 8.68
CA ARG A 72 -3.22 -20.92 7.22
C ARG A 72 -2.42 -19.71 6.72
N HIS A 73 -2.53 -18.58 7.42
CA HIS A 73 -1.91 -17.30 7.03
C HIS A 73 -0.60 -17.00 7.76
N GLN A 74 -0.05 -17.96 8.52
CA GLN A 74 1.27 -17.78 9.12
C GLN A 74 2.34 -17.60 8.05
N ARG A 75 3.31 -16.72 8.33
CA ARG A 75 4.43 -16.42 7.44
C ARG A 75 5.12 -17.67 6.91
N ALA A 76 5.42 -18.63 7.78
CA ALA A 76 6.11 -19.87 7.41
C ALA A 76 5.36 -20.67 6.34
N ARG A 77 4.03 -20.74 6.41
CA ARG A 77 3.20 -21.41 5.40
C ARG A 77 3.11 -20.64 4.10
N LEU A 78 2.79 -19.36 4.18
CA LEU A 78 2.56 -18.54 3.00
C LEU A 78 3.82 -18.34 2.15
N HIS A 79 4.98 -18.21 2.80
CA HIS A 79 6.24 -18.00 2.09
C HIS A 79 6.88 -19.31 1.58
N ALA A 80 6.61 -20.44 2.24
CA ALA A 80 7.07 -21.75 1.76
C ALA A 80 6.34 -22.21 0.47
N GLN A 81 5.10 -21.74 0.27
CA GLN A 81 4.24 -22.15 -0.85
C GLN A 81 4.12 -21.10 -1.96
N ALA A 82 4.90 -20.03 -1.91
CA ALA A 82 4.77 -18.93 -2.84
C ALA A 82 5.75 -19.03 -4.01
N PRO A 83 5.39 -19.70 -5.13
CA PRO A 83 6.24 -19.78 -6.31
C PRO A 83 6.38 -18.44 -7.05
N PHE A 84 5.71 -17.37 -6.59
CA PHE A 84 5.55 -16.11 -7.31
C PHE A 84 6.28 -14.92 -6.72
N THR A 85 7.05 -15.09 -5.64
CA THR A 85 7.85 -13.99 -5.12
C THR A 85 9.24 -14.01 -5.73
N LYS A 86 9.44 -13.28 -6.81
CA LYS A 86 10.78 -13.03 -7.37
C LYS A 86 11.59 -12.00 -6.57
N GLY A 87 11.00 -11.44 -5.50
CA GLY A 87 11.63 -10.55 -4.55
C GLY A 87 11.64 -11.12 -3.13
N ASN A 88 12.50 -10.59 -2.29
CA ASN A 88 12.57 -10.96 -0.89
C ASN A 88 11.54 -10.19 -0.06
N LYS A 89 10.70 -10.91 0.66
CA LYS A 89 9.82 -10.30 1.67
C LYS A 89 10.64 -10.00 2.92
N PRO A 90 10.61 -8.76 3.45
CA PRO A 90 11.32 -8.41 4.67
C PRO A 90 11.00 -9.34 5.84
N ALA A 91 11.97 -9.55 6.73
CA ALA A 91 11.77 -10.42 7.90
C ALA A 91 10.65 -9.92 8.83
N PHE A 92 10.47 -8.61 8.90
CA PHE A 92 9.43 -7.96 9.71
C PHE A 92 8.01 -8.02 9.11
N HIS A 93 7.86 -8.53 7.88
CA HIS A 93 6.54 -8.66 7.25
C HIS A 93 5.72 -9.76 7.91
N THR A 94 4.56 -9.41 8.47
CA THR A 94 3.61 -10.33 9.12
C THR A 94 2.32 -10.38 8.30
N PRO A 95 2.04 -11.48 7.57
CA PRO A 95 0.89 -11.54 6.68
C PRO A 95 -0.46 -11.30 7.38
N LEU A 96 -0.61 -11.77 8.62
CA LEU A 96 -1.84 -11.57 9.40
C LEU A 96 -2.13 -10.09 9.68
N ASP A 97 -1.09 -9.30 9.93
CA ASP A 97 -1.25 -7.87 10.22
C ASP A 97 -1.80 -7.10 9.01
N ASN A 98 -1.55 -7.58 7.80
CA ASN A 98 -2.05 -6.91 6.59
C ASN A 98 -3.58 -6.90 6.52
N PHE A 99 -4.26 -7.90 7.11
CA PHE A 99 -5.73 -7.92 7.14
C PHE A 99 -6.32 -6.82 8.01
N VAL A 100 -5.54 -6.20 8.90
CA VAL A 100 -5.99 -5.04 9.70
C VAL A 100 -6.43 -3.88 8.82
N LYS A 101 -5.91 -3.78 7.57
CA LYS A 101 -6.37 -2.75 6.63
C LYS A 101 -7.89 -2.77 6.40
N LEU A 102 -8.56 -3.92 6.58
CA LEU A 102 -10.01 -4.03 6.44
C LEU A 102 -10.77 -3.16 7.46
N ARG A 103 -10.14 -2.76 8.56
CA ARG A 103 -10.73 -1.82 9.51
C ARG A 103 -10.97 -0.42 8.95
N LEU A 104 -10.39 -0.09 7.79
CA LEU A 104 -10.70 1.18 7.13
C LEU A 104 -12.20 1.33 6.81
N TRP A 105 -12.93 0.20 6.61
CA TRP A 105 -14.38 0.25 6.40
C TRP A 105 -15.17 0.70 7.63
N GLN A 106 -14.55 0.70 8.82
CA GLN A 106 -15.12 1.24 10.06
C GLN A 106 -14.94 2.76 10.20
N LEU A 107 -14.20 3.42 9.31
CA LEU A 107 -14.03 4.88 9.31
C LEU A 107 -15.23 5.60 8.71
N THR A 108 -16.43 5.30 9.21
CA THR A 108 -17.73 5.74 8.66
C THR A 108 -17.98 7.24 8.68
N GLN A 109 -17.11 8.01 9.35
CA GLN A 109 -17.11 9.48 9.28
C GLN A 109 -16.65 10.03 7.92
N TYR A 110 -16.06 9.17 7.06
CA TYR A 110 -15.65 9.52 5.70
C TYR A 110 -16.61 8.93 4.66
N GLU A 111 -16.90 9.71 3.64
CA GLU A 111 -17.71 9.23 2.51
C GLU A 111 -16.90 8.32 1.58
N ARG A 112 -15.64 8.68 1.38
CA ARG A 112 -14.68 7.93 0.57
C ARG A 112 -13.32 7.94 1.24
N VAL A 113 -12.64 6.83 1.11
CA VAL A 113 -11.23 6.74 1.51
C VAL A 113 -10.41 6.17 0.35
N VAL A 114 -9.17 6.65 0.25
CA VAL A 114 -8.14 6.05 -0.61
C VAL A 114 -7.12 5.42 0.30
N PHE A 115 -7.05 4.10 0.29
CA PHE A 115 -6.00 3.36 1.00
C PHE A 115 -4.70 3.41 0.20
N ILE A 116 -3.57 3.59 0.90
CA ILE A 116 -2.23 3.55 0.32
C ILE A 116 -1.33 2.78 1.29
N ASP A 117 -0.65 1.74 0.81
CA ASP A 117 0.32 0.99 1.62
C ASP A 117 1.45 1.91 2.11
N ALA A 118 1.91 1.69 3.35
CA ALA A 118 2.91 2.53 4.00
C ALA A 118 4.28 2.54 3.29
N ASP A 119 4.54 1.60 2.40
CA ASP A 119 5.72 1.51 1.56
C ASP A 119 5.53 2.16 0.17
N ALA A 120 4.70 3.18 0.10
CA ALA A 120 4.50 3.99 -1.10
C ALA A 120 4.86 5.47 -0.84
N ILE A 121 5.05 6.23 -1.92
CA ILE A 121 5.09 7.69 -1.91
C ILE A 121 4.17 8.25 -3.00
N VAL A 122 3.58 9.40 -2.74
CA VAL A 122 2.70 10.11 -3.68
C VAL A 122 3.43 11.35 -4.20
N ILE A 123 3.73 11.36 -5.49
CA ILE A 123 4.52 12.44 -6.10
C ILE A 123 3.68 13.47 -6.87
N ARG A 124 2.39 13.21 -7.06
CA ARG A 124 1.40 14.13 -7.63
C ARG A 124 0.08 14.04 -6.90
N ASN A 125 -0.71 15.12 -6.92
CA ASN A 125 -2.04 15.11 -6.31
C ASN A 125 -2.93 14.04 -6.98
N ILE A 126 -3.57 13.22 -6.15
CA ILE A 126 -4.44 12.13 -6.57
C ILE A 126 -5.87 12.25 -6.01
N ASP A 127 -6.28 13.46 -5.57
CA ASP A 127 -7.61 13.69 -4.98
C ASP A 127 -8.75 13.28 -5.92
N ARG A 128 -8.50 13.23 -7.24
CA ARG A 128 -9.47 12.71 -8.20
C ARG A 128 -9.90 11.28 -7.92
N LEU A 129 -9.10 10.49 -7.18
CA LEU A 129 -9.47 9.12 -6.81
C LEU A 129 -10.73 9.07 -5.93
N PHE A 130 -11.02 10.12 -5.17
CA PHE A 130 -12.25 10.17 -4.38
C PHE A 130 -13.53 10.22 -5.23
N SER A 131 -13.44 10.47 -6.53
CA SER A 131 -14.57 10.39 -7.47
C SER A 131 -14.78 9.00 -8.08
N TYR A 132 -13.82 8.08 -7.90
CA TYR A 132 -13.94 6.71 -8.42
C TYR A 132 -14.90 5.87 -7.55
N PRO A 133 -15.58 4.88 -8.15
CA PRO A 133 -16.50 4.01 -7.39
C PRO A 133 -15.74 3.06 -6.45
N GLU A 134 -16.40 2.56 -5.45
CA GLU A 134 -15.95 1.39 -4.70
C GLU A 134 -16.21 0.14 -5.55
N PHE A 135 -15.33 -0.77 -5.67
CA PHE A 135 -13.94 -0.90 -5.30
C PHE A 135 -13.08 -0.63 -6.54
N SER A 136 -12.22 0.37 -6.48
CA SER A 136 -11.30 0.67 -7.57
C SER A 136 -9.87 0.44 -7.11
N ALA A 137 -9.06 -0.28 -7.90
CA ALA A 137 -7.66 -0.56 -7.62
C ALA A 137 -6.83 -0.61 -8.90
N ALA A 138 -5.53 -0.37 -8.81
CA ALA A 138 -4.65 -0.52 -9.96
C ALA A 138 -4.30 -2.00 -10.21
N PRO A 139 -3.99 -2.37 -11.47
CA PRO A 139 -3.59 -3.74 -11.79
C PRO A 139 -2.22 -4.08 -11.18
N ASN A 140 -2.00 -5.38 -10.90
CA ASN A 140 -0.79 -5.90 -10.27
C ASN A 140 0.34 -6.12 -11.29
N VAL A 141 0.80 -5.07 -11.96
CA VAL A 141 1.82 -5.14 -13.02
C VAL A 141 3.20 -4.82 -12.44
N TYR A 142 4.15 -5.74 -12.54
CA TYR A 142 5.55 -5.52 -12.11
C TYR A 142 6.62 -6.27 -12.90
N GLU A 143 6.28 -7.38 -13.58
CA GLU A 143 7.23 -8.15 -14.40
C GLU A 143 6.75 -8.29 -15.85
N SER A 144 5.45 -8.41 -16.04
CA SER A 144 4.83 -8.53 -17.35
C SER A 144 3.40 -8.01 -17.28
N LEU A 145 2.79 -7.82 -18.45
CA LEU A 145 1.38 -7.42 -18.55
C LEU A 145 0.40 -8.58 -18.36
N THR A 146 0.89 -9.81 -18.18
CA THR A 146 0.02 -11.00 -18.03
C THR A 146 -0.83 -10.97 -16.76
N ASP A 147 -0.37 -10.28 -15.70
CA ASP A 147 -1.10 -10.14 -14.44
C ASP A 147 -2.08 -8.96 -14.40
N PHE A 148 -2.32 -8.32 -15.54
CA PHE A 148 -3.18 -7.14 -15.64
C PHE A 148 -4.62 -7.38 -15.14
N HIS A 149 -5.09 -8.61 -15.16
CA HIS A 149 -6.39 -9.04 -14.67
C HIS A 149 -6.47 -9.13 -13.13
N ARG A 150 -5.34 -9.00 -12.44
CA ARG A 150 -5.25 -9.06 -10.97
C ARG A 150 -5.06 -7.66 -10.41
N LEU A 151 -5.82 -7.34 -9.36
CA LEU A 151 -5.61 -6.08 -8.66
C LEU A 151 -4.37 -6.13 -7.76
N ASN A 152 -3.82 -4.95 -7.47
CA ASN A 152 -2.87 -4.74 -6.38
C ASN A 152 -3.54 -3.92 -5.26
N SER A 153 -3.51 -4.43 -4.04
CA SER A 153 -4.16 -3.81 -2.88
C SER A 153 -3.33 -2.69 -2.21
N GLY A 154 -2.24 -2.27 -2.85
CA GLY A 154 -1.40 -1.18 -2.32
C GLY A 154 -2.00 0.20 -2.48
N VAL A 155 -2.89 0.40 -3.47
CA VAL A 155 -3.72 1.60 -3.61
C VAL A 155 -5.11 1.19 -4.08
N PHE A 156 -6.12 1.57 -3.31
CA PHE A 156 -7.51 1.35 -3.70
C PHE A 156 -8.47 2.39 -3.12
N VAL A 157 -9.62 2.52 -3.75
CA VAL A 157 -10.73 3.38 -3.32
C VAL A 157 -11.79 2.53 -2.65
N ALA A 158 -12.21 2.94 -1.45
CA ALA A 158 -13.26 2.28 -0.69
C ALA A 158 -14.29 3.28 -0.15
N ARG A 159 -15.47 2.77 0.14
CA ARG A 159 -16.55 3.48 0.82
C ARG A 159 -16.77 2.88 2.21
N PRO A 160 -16.34 3.55 3.30
CA PRO A 160 -16.52 3.03 4.64
C PRO A 160 -17.98 2.68 4.95
N SER A 161 -18.19 1.49 5.51
CA SER A 161 -19.51 0.95 5.84
C SER A 161 -19.34 -0.19 6.86
N GLU A 162 -19.94 -0.07 8.03
CA GLU A 162 -19.93 -1.12 9.04
C GLU A 162 -20.52 -2.42 8.49
N LYS A 163 -21.61 -2.33 7.73
CA LYS A 163 -22.22 -3.50 7.07
C LYS A 163 -21.25 -4.21 6.12
N THR A 164 -20.43 -3.45 5.37
CA THR A 164 -19.41 -4.04 4.49
C THR A 164 -18.30 -4.69 5.32
N PHE A 165 -17.87 -4.06 6.40
CA PHE A 165 -16.88 -4.63 7.31
C PHE A 165 -17.34 -5.94 7.94
N GLU A 166 -18.57 -6.00 8.47
CA GLU A 166 -19.17 -7.22 9.01
C GLU A 166 -19.26 -8.33 7.97
N ALA A 167 -19.66 -7.99 6.74
CA ALA A 167 -19.70 -8.95 5.64
C ALA A 167 -18.30 -9.48 5.27
N MET A 168 -17.28 -8.63 5.32
CA MET A 168 -15.87 -9.04 5.14
C MET A 168 -15.42 -10.00 6.23
N LEU A 169 -15.68 -9.70 7.51
CA LEU A 169 -15.33 -10.59 8.61
C LEU A 169 -15.99 -11.95 8.46
N ALA A 170 -17.28 -11.98 8.12
CA ALA A 170 -18.02 -13.23 7.90
C ALA A 170 -17.49 -14.03 6.70
N ALA A 171 -16.97 -13.35 5.66
CA ALA A 171 -16.41 -13.99 4.48
C ALA A 171 -14.98 -14.47 4.69
N LEU A 172 -14.17 -13.70 5.44
CA LEU A 172 -12.73 -13.89 5.60
C LEU A 172 -12.37 -15.26 6.19
N ASP A 173 -13.11 -15.70 7.20
CA ASP A 173 -12.83 -16.92 7.95
C ASP A 173 -13.49 -18.19 7.39
N ARG A 174 -14.30 -18.05 6.34
CA ARG A 174 -14.89 -19.22 5.68
C ARG A 174 -13.82 -20.05 4.98
N PRO A 175 -13.84 -21.38 5.15
CA PRO A 175 -12.96 -22.26 4.38
C PRO A 175 -13.14 -22.01 2.88
N ASP A 176 -12.03 -21.99 2.15
CA ASP A 176 -12.00 -21.88 0.68
C ASP A 176 -12.66 -20.61 0.08
N ALA A 177 -12.95 -19.58 0.91
CA ALA A 177 -13.53 -18.33 0.44
C ALA A 177 -12.63 -17.57 -0.54
N PHE A 178 -11.32 -17.74 -0.40
CA PHE A 178 -10.30 -17.19 -1.29
C PHE A 178 -9.02 -18.01 -1.17
N TRP A 179 -8.12 -17.85 -2.13
CA TRP A 179 -6.80 -18.47 -2.02
C TRP A 179 -6.08 -17.91 -0.77
N PRO A 180 -5.70 -18.75 0.20
CA PRO A 180 -5.10 -18.31 1.46
C PRO A 180 -3.70 -17.75 1.20
N ARG A 181 -3.61 -16.42 1.02
CA ARG A 181 -2.33 -15.74 0.78
C ARG A 181 -2.23 -14.41 1.52
N THR A 182 -2.94 -13.38 1.04
CA THR A 182 -2.85 -12.02 1.58
C THR A 182 -4.22 -11.33 1.52
N ASP A 183 -4.28 -10.15 2.13
CA ASP A 183 -5.40 -9.21 1.98
C ASP A 183 -5.77 -8.94 0.52
N GLN A 184 -4.78 -8.89 -0.38
CA GLN A 184 -5.01 -8.68 -1.81
C GLN A 184 -5.84 -9.78 -2.45
N THR A 185 -5.54 -11.06 -2.16
CA THR A 185 -6.32 -12.17 -2.70
C THR A 185 -7.72 -12.23 -2.11
N PHE A 186 -7.88 -11.85 -0.83
CA PHE A 186 -9.18 -11.69 -0.22
C PHE A 186 -9.99 -10.57 -0.88
N LEU A 187 -9.43 -9.38 -1.01
CA LEU A 187 -10.11 -8.24 -1.62
C LEU A 187 -10.53 -8.50 -3.06
N GLN A 188 -9.69 -9.17 -3.85
CA GLN A 188 -10.04 -9.54 -5.21
C GLN A 188 -11.20 -10.56 -5.26
N SER A 189 -11.26 -11.48 -4.30
CA SER A 189 -12.36 -12.44 -4.17
C SER A 189 -13.66 -11.78 -3.67
N PHE A 190 -13.54 -10.85 -2.73
CA PHE A 190 -14.68 -10.15 -2.14
C PHE A 190 -15.30 -9.12 -3.12
N PHE A 191 -14.46 -8.47 -3.92
CA PHE A 191 -14.87 -7.52 -4.97
C PHE A 191 -14.52 -8.05 -6.37
N PRO A 192 -15.21 -9.08 -6.87
CA PRO A 192 -14.86 -9.72 -8.16
C PRO A 192 -15.04 -8.77 -9.36
N ASN A 193 -15.90 -7.77 -9.25
CA ASN A 193 -16.17 -6.76 -10.28
C ASN A 193 -15.46 -5.42 -9.97
N TRP A 194 -14.22 -5.46 -9.47
CA TRP A 194 -13.46 -4.26 -9.17
C TRP A 194 -13.22 -3.41 -10.42
N HIS A 195 -13.08 -2.09 -10.22
CA HIS A 195 -12.80 -1.13 -11.28
C HIS A 195 -11.29 -0.89 -11.41
N GLY A 196 -10.76 -0.94 -12.65
CA GLY A 196 -9.36 -0.70 -12.92
C GLY A 196 -8.99 0.78 -12.81
N LEU A 197 -8.07 1.12 -11.90
CA LEU A 197 -7.37 2.41 -11.93
C LEU A 197 -6.23 2.36 -12.96
N PRO A 198 -5.87 3.49 -13.58
CA PRO A 198 -4.61 3.58 -14.32
C PRO A 198 -3.44 3.11 -13.45
N VAL A 199 -2.53 2.33 -14.03
CA VAL A 199 -1.38 1.73 -13.31
C VAL A 199 -0.52 2.76 -12.59
N PHE A 200 -0.47 3.99 -13.10
CA PHE A 200 0.31 5.10 -12.54
C PHE A 200 -0.15 5.58 -11.14
N PHE A 201 -1.33 5.15 -10.69
CA PHE A 201 -1.79 5.38 -9.32
C PHE A 201 -1.29 4.36 -8.31
N ASN A 202 -0.57 3.32 -8.77
CA ASN A 202 0.09 2.33 -7.93
C ASN A 202 1.21 1.67 -8.74
N LEU A 203 2.17 2.47 -9.21
CA LEU A 203 3.25 1.97 -10.04
C LEU A 203 4.29 1.26 -9.17
N LEU A 204 4.40 -0.05 -9.38
CA LEU A 204 5.29 -0.90 -8.59
C LEU A 204 6.75 -0.66 -8.99
N GLN A 205 7.66 -0.60 -8.02
CA GLN A 205 9.08 -0.29 -8.28
C GLN A 205 9.75 -1.24 -9.29
N TYR A 206 9.27 -2.49 -9.40
CA TYR A 206 9.84 -3.44 -10.34
C TYR A 206 9.53 -3.13 -11.81
N VAL A 207 8.54 -2.30 -12.09
CA VAL A 207 8.28 -1.78 -13.45
C VAL A 207 9.49 -0.99 -13.94
N TRP A 208 10.23 -0.33 -13.04
CA TRP A 208 11.41 0.47 -13.37
C TRP A 208 12.43 -0.26 -14.25
N PHE A 209 12.68 -1.55 -13.96
CA PHE A 209 13.69 -2.32 -14.69
C PHE A 209 13.12 -3.50 -15.50
N ASN A 210 11.90 -3.98 -15.19
CA ASN A 210 11.28 -5.06 -15.96
C ASN A 210 10.48 -4.55 -17.17
N LEU A 211 9.84 -3.38 -17.02
CA LEU A 211 8.96 -2.79 -18.01
C LEU A 211 9.26 -1.27 -18.17
N PRO A 212 10.51 -0.89 -18.48
CA PRO A 212 10.92 0.52 -18.48
C PRO A 212 10.10 1.37 -19.45
N ALA A 213 9.64 0.82 -20.56
CA ALA A 213 8.77 1.53 -21.51
C ALA A 213 7.40 1.94 -20.92
N LEU A 214 6.98 1.32 -19.82
CA LEU A 214 5.76 1.69 -19.10
C LEU A 214 6.01 2.83 -18.08
N TRP A 215 7.26 3.14 -17.77
CA TRP A 215 7.61 4.18 -16.81
C TRP A 215 7.66 5.55 -17.50
N ASP A 216 6.78 6.44 -17.10
CA ASP A 216 6.76 7.82 -17.56
C ASP A 216 6.56 8.75 -16.36
N TRP A 217 7.59 9.50 -15.99
CA TRP A 217 7.56 10.40 -14.84
C TRP A 217 6.43 11.42 -14.88
N LYS A 218 6.01 11.85 -16.08
CA LYS A 218 4.89 12.80 -16.25
C LYS A 218 3.54 12.18 -15.88
N SER A 219 3.42 10.87 -15.97
CA SER A 219 2.19 10.13 -15.70
C SER A 219 2.18 9.52 -14.28
N VAL A 220 3.34 9.14 -13.75
CA VAL A 220 3.46 8.51 -12.42
C VAL A 220 2.91 9.43 -11.33
N SER A 221 2.01 8.92 -10.52
CA SER A 221 1.44 9.64 -9.38
C SER A 221 1.79 8.98 -8.05
N VAL A 222 1.85 7.65 -8.01
CA VAL A 222 2.21 6.88 -6.80
C VAL A 222 3.25 5.84 -7.17
N ILE A 223 4.33 5.77 -6.40
CA ILE A 223 5.36 4.72 -6.48
C ILE A 223 5.22 3.82 -5.27
N HIS A 224 5.11 2.52 -5.51
CA HIS A 224 4.95 1.52 -4.47
C HIS A 224 6.18 0.60 -4.42
N TYR A 225 6.86 0.58 -3.29
CA TYR A 225 8.09 -0.17 -3.05
C TYR A 225 7.78 -1.59 -2.55
N GLN A 226 7.17 -2.42 -3.42
CA GLN A 226 6.90 -3.82 -3.08
C GLN A 226 8.21 -4.62 -2.90
N TYR A 227 8.17 -5.69 -2.12
CA TYR A 227 9.28 -6.59 -1.77
C TYR A 227 10.36 -5.88 -0.94
N GLU A 228 11.56 -5.66 -1.47
CA GLU A 228 12.66 -4.95 -0.81
C GLU A 228 12.25 -3.50 -0.51
N LYS A 229 12.59 -3.03 0.67
CA LYS A 229 12.17 -1.70 1.11
C LYS A 229 13.28 -0.66 0.94
N PRO A 230 12.94 0.59 0.58
CA PRO A 230 13.93 1.63 0.33
C PRO A 230 14.70 2.04 1.59
N TRP A 231 14.23 1.67 2.77
CA TRP A 231 14.93 1.87 4.05
C TRP A 231 15.82 0.70 4.46
N GLU A 232 15.76 -0.43 3.76
CA GLU A 232 16.70 -1.54 3.97
C GLU A 232 18.03 -1.25 3.30
N THR A 233 19.11 -1.72 3.93
CA THR A 233 20.47 -1.61 3.39
C THR A 233 20.92 -2.95 2.82
N GLY A 234 21.65 -2.91 1.70
CA GLY A 234 22.32 -4.10 1.16
C GLY A 234 21.43 -5.11 0.45
N HIS A 235 20.20 -4.76 0.10
CA HIS A 235 19.38 -5.70 -0.67
C HIS A 235 19.88 -5.86 -2.13
N PRO A 236 19.67 -7.05 -2.75
CA PRO A 236 20.31 -7.40 -4.03
C PRO A 236 20.00 -6.45 -5.20
N LYS A 237 18.88 -5.73 -5.14
CA LYS A 237 18.41 -4.83 -6.21
C LYS A 237 18.69 -3.35 -5.93
N ALA A 238 19.44 -3.03 -4.86
CA ALA A 238 19.70 -1.66 -4.47
C ALA A 238 20.32 -0.82 -5.60
N GLY A 239 21.22 -1.42 -6.40
CA GLY A 239 21.83 -0.74 -7.55
C GLY A 239 20.82 -0.41 -8.65
N GLN A 240 19.96 -1.38 -9.02
CA GLN A 240 18.94 -1.19 -10.05
C GLN A 240 17.86 -0.19 -9.64
N LEU A 241 17.55 -0.12 -8.35
CA LEU A 241 16.52 0.74 -7.78
C LEU A 241 17.08 2.04 -7.19
N ALA A 242 18.38 2.32 -7.38
CA ALA A 242 19.05 3.46 -6.76
C ALA A 242 18.33 4.80 -6.95
N PRO A 243 17.80 5.16 -8.16
CA PRO A 243 17.07 6.41 -8.35
C PRO A 243 15.77 6.47 -7.52
N LEU A 244 15.03 5.36 -7.46
CA LEU A 244 13.78 5.29 -6.71
C LEU A 244 14.03 5.31 -5.18
N ILE A 245 15.11 4.65 -4.73
CA ILE A 245 15.54 4.66 -3.33
C ILE A 245 15.97 6.08 -2.92
N ALA A 246 16.72 6.77 -3.77
CA ALA A 246 17.13 8.14 -3.52
C ALA A 246 15.92 9.09 -3.42
N LEU A 247 14.94 8.94 -4.31
CA LEU A 247 13.70 9.69 -4.27
C LEU A 247 12.92 9.43 -2.96
N TRP A 248 12.76 8.16 -2.57
CA TRP A 248 12.12 7.82 -1.31
C TRP A 248 12.83 8.47 -0.10
N ARG A 249 14.18 8.43 -0.08
CA ARG A 249 14.98 9.02 1.00
C ARG A 249 14.79 10.52 1.10
N ALA A 250 14.68 11.22 -0.03
CA ALA A 250 14.37 12.65 -0.05
C ALA A 250 13.00 12.95 0.58
N TYR A 251 11.96 12.18 0.24
CA TYR A 251 10.67 12.32 0.90
C TYR A 251 10.72 11.92 2.38
N HIS A 252 11.48 10.91 2.75
CA HIS A 252 11.61 10.51 4.15
C HIS A 252 12.33 11.56 5.01
N SER A 253 13.42 12.16 4.53
CA SER A 253 14.13 13.24 5.22
C SER A 253 13.37 14.58 5.16
N GLY A 254 12.66 14.82 4.07
CA GLY A 254 12.03 16.12 3.76
C GLY A 254 12.99 17.12 3.15
N GLU A 255 14.15 16.66 2.69
CA GLU A 255 15.20 17.51 2.14
C GLU A 255 15.56 17.06 0.72
N GLY A 256 15.92 18.02 -0.15
CA GLY A 256 16.41 17.74 -1.49
C GLY A 256 15.42 16.99 -2.37
N ILE A 257 14.10 17.16 -2.15
CA ILE A 257 13.07 16.49 -2.94
C ILE A 257 13.10 17.06 -4.36
N PRO A 258 13.39 16.22 -5.37
CA PRO A 258 13.45 16.71 -6.74
C PRO A 258 12.04 16.97 -7.28
N ASP A 259 11.96 17.85 -8.28
CA ASP A 259 10.76 17.99 -9.10
C ASP A 259 10.58 16.72 -9.94
N PRO A 260 9.45 15.99 -9.81
CA PRO A 260 9.22 14.77 -10.57
C PRO A 260 9.27 14.97 -12.09
N ASP A 261 8.95 16.17 -12.60
CA ASP A 261 8.97 16.48 -14.02
C ASP A 261 10.38 16.65 -14.60
N MET A 262 11.39 16.78 -13.72
CA MET A 262 12.80 16.89 -14.08
C MET A 262 13.56 15.55 -13.99
N LEU A 263 12.88 14.47 -13.59
CA LEU A 263 13.48 13.14 -13.50
C LEU A 263 13.58 12.47 -14.87
N GLU A 264 14.68 11.76 -15.08
CA GLU A 264 14.91 11.01 -16.32
C GLU A 264 14.19 9.65 -16.28
N ASN A 265 13.50 9.30 -17.36
CA ASN A 265 12.90 7.99 -17.53
C ASN A 265 13.99 6.90 -17.57
N PRO A 266 13.68 5.66 -17.15
CA PRO A 266 14.63 4.56 -17.27
C PRO A 266 14.97 4.29 -18.73
N SER A 267 16.22 3.90 -18.99
CA SER A 267 16.63 3.51 -20.34
C SER A 267 15.85 2.29 -20.80
N VAL A 268 15.28 2.36 -21.97
CA VAL A 268 14.65 1.21 -22.64
C VAL A 268 15.75 0.47 -23.39
N PRO A 269 16.01 -0.82 -23.09
CA PRO A 269 17.07 -1.60 -23.73
C PRO A 269 16.81 -1.87 -25.22
#